data_71f7ca8c981b3fed76c8672c02e8c712
#
_entry.id   71f7ca8c981b3fed76c8672c02e8c712
#
_cell.length_a   1.000
_cell.length_b   1.000
_cell.length_c   1.000
_cell.angle_alpha   90.00
_cell.angle_beta   90.00
_cell.angle_gamma   90.00
#
_symmetry.space_group_name_H-M   'P 1'
#
loop_
_entity.id
_entity.type
_entity.pdbx_description
1 polymer ?
#
loop_
_entity_poly.entity_id
_entity_poly.type
_entity_poly.pdbx_seq_one_letter_code
_entity_poly.pdbx_strand_id
1 'polypeptide(L)'
;MNKALSWFCYFFLKPIVKLIWIKEVKGIENIPKTNFILAANHQSHWDQVINAYLCVPRRFTYLGQIDKYSGFEGFLRNFLYFIAGVIPVHRYSEESKKRAIKKCVERLKKGDILIMYPEGTRSKDGKIHEGKTGIAKIYLETGVPILPVAIKGNFEIMPVGKSFPKFKKIVKINVGKPLEFKKELEIGRNLGPQSPEYKEICQRITQRIMEEIKKLFEEL
;
A
#
# COMPACT_ATOMS: atom_id res chain seq x y z
N MET A 1 -7.14 -10.76 3.74
CA MET A 1 -7.41 -11.10 5.16
C MET A 1 -8.88 -11.46 5.32
N ASN A 2 -9.22 -12.45 6.17
CA ASN A 2 -10.63 -12.80 6.42
C ASN A 2 -11.28 -11.81 7.41
N LYS A 3 -12.63 -11.81 7.47
CA LYS A 3 -13.40 -10.84 8.27
C LYS A 3 -13.14 -10.97 9.79
N ALA A 4 -13.08 -12.22 10.29
CA ALA A 4 -12.87 -12.47 11.72
C ALA A 4 -11.49 -11.96 12.20
N LEU A 5 -10.43 -12.26 11.44
CA LEU A 5 -9.09 -11.76 11.73
C LEU A 5 -9.04 -10.23 11.70
N SER A 6 -9.77 -9.59 10.79
CA SER A 6 -9.82 -8.11 10.71
C SER A 6 -10.44 -7.49 11.96
N TRP A 7 -11.50 -8.08 12.51
CA TRP A 7 -12.12 -7.66 13.76
C TRP A 7 -11.22 -7.93 14.97
N PHE A 8 -10.53 -9.07 14.99
CA PHE A 8 -9.52 -9.36 16.02
C PHE A 8 -8.43 -8.29 16.03
N CYS A 9 -7.88 -7.97 14.86
CA CYS A 9 -6.89 -6.90 14.75
C CYS A 9 -7.41 -5.54 15.21
N TYR A 10 -8.68 -5.25 14.94
CA TYR A 10 -9.31 -3.99 15.35
C TYR A 10 -9.42 -3.86 16.87
N PHE A 11 -9.89 -4.90 17.57
CA PHE A 11 -10.09 -4.83 19.01
C PHE A 11 -8.80 -4.98 19.81
N PHE A 12 -7.87 -5.82 19.35
CA PHE A 12 -6.68 -6.16 20.14
C PHE A 12 -5.41 -5.49 19.62
N LEU A 13 -5.13 -5.55 18.32
CA LEU A 13 -3.86 -5.03 17.80
C LEU A 13 -3.88 -3.52 17.55
N LYS A 14 -4.98 -2.97 17.09
CA LYS A 14 -5.09 -1.53 16.80
C LYS A 14 -4.82 -0.64 18.01
N PRO A 15 -5.38 -0.90 19.22
CA PRO A 15 -5.05 -0.12 20.43
C PRO A 15 -3.57 -0.23 20.81
N ILE A 16 -2.98 -1.43 20.72
CA ILE A 16 -1.57 -1.67 21.03
C ILE A 16 -0.66 -0.88 20.08
N VAL A 17 -0.93 -0.96 18.77
CA VAL A 17 -0.18 -0.22 17.75
C VAL A 17 -0.25 1.28 18.01
N LYS A 18 -1.45 1.80 18.33
CA LYS A 18 -1.65 3.21 18.66
C LYS A 18 -0.85 3.63 19.90
N LEU A 19 -0.89 2.82 20.95
CA LEU A 19 -0.23 3.14 22.21
C LEU A 19 1.30 3.18 22.09
N ILE A 20 1.87 2.18 21.39
CA ILE A 20 3.32 1.96 21.38
C ILE A 20 4.02 2.80 20.29
N TRP A 21 3.44 2.92 19.10
CA TRP A 21 4.15 3.48 17.95
C TRP A 21 3.57 4.78 17.42
N ILE A 22 2.23 4.95 17.43
CA ILE A 22 1.60 6.08 16.76
C ILE A 22 1.56 7.30 17.69
N LYS A 23 2.31 8.35 17.29
CA LYS A 23 2.33 9.65 17.97
C LYS A 23 1.17 10.53 17.51
N GLU A 24 0.90 10.56 16.21
CA GLU A 24 -0.05 11.48 15.59
C GLU A 24 -0.69 10.87 14.36
N VAL A 25 -1.97 11.16 14.13
CA VAL A 25 -2.69 10.84 12.88
C VAL A 25 -3.48 12.07 12.46
N LYS A 26 -3.20 12.58 11.26
CA LYS A 26 -3.95 13.67 10.60
C LYS A 26 -4.80 13.13 9.48
N GLY A 27 -5.91 13.78 9.17
CA GLY A 27 -6.74 13.49 7.99
C GLY A 27 -7.47 12.15 8.04
N ILE A 28 -7.71 11.57 9.21
CA ILE A 28 -8.40 10.27 9.34
C ILE A 28 -9.81 10.30 8.77
N GLU A 29 -10.45 11.47 8.77
CA GLU A 29 -11.76 11.75 8.18
C GLU A 29 -11.79 11.61 6.65
N ASN A 30 -10.63 11.66 6.01
CA ASN A 30 -10.49 11.50 4.56
C ASN A 30 -10.62 10.05 4.10
N ILE A 31 -10.61 9.08 5.03
CA ILE A 31 -10.70 7.65 4.69
C ILE A 31 -12.09 7.35 4.09
N PRO A 32 -12.19 6.92 2.82
CA PRO A 32 -13.46 6.65 2.18
C PRO A 32 -14.25 5.55 2.89
N LYS A 33 -15.58 5.67 2.93
CA LYS A 33 -16.47 4.61 3.43
C LYS A 33 -16.53 3.41 2.47
N THR A 34 -16.35 3.64 1.18
CA THR A 34 -16.22 2.60 0.14
C THR A 34 -14.79 2.05 0.10
N ASN A 35 -14.52 1.03 -0.72
CA ASN A 35 -13.16 0.54 -0.94
C ASN A 35 -12.29 1.59 -1.65
N PHE A 36 -10.98 1.48 -1.47
CA PHE A 36 -9.99 2.40 -2.02
C PHE A 36 -8.64 1.70 -2.19
N ILE A 37 -7.75 2.31 -2.95
CA ILE A 37 -6.35 1.93 -3.05
C ILE A 37 -5.57 2.86 -2.10
N LEU A 38 -5.04 2.33 -1.00
CA LEU A 38 -4.16 3.06 -0.10
C LEU A 38 -2.77 3.10 -0.71
N ALA A 39 -2.30 4.29 -1.06
CA ALA A 39 -0.98 4.53 -1.61
C ALA A 39 -0.09 5.20 -0.56
N ALA A 40 0.95 4.52 -0.07
CA ALA A 40 1.83 5.05 0.96
C ALA A 40 3.31 5.00 0.53
N ASN A 41 4.16 5.85 1.16
CA ASN A 41 5.61 5.69 1.10
C ASN A 41 6.06 4.41 1.79
N HIS A 42 7.23 3.88 1.41
CA HIS A 42 7.69 2.57 1.89
C HIS A 42 9.09 2.64 2.48
N GLN A 43 9.19 2.69 3.80
CA GLN A 43 10.45 2.83 4.54
C GLN A 43 10.80 1.61 5.38
N SER A 44 9.80 0.76 5.71
CA SER A 44 9.95 -0.30 6.69
C SER A 44 9.03 -1.48 6.39
N HIS A 45 9.34 -2.66 6.91
CA HIS A 45 8.35 -3.74 7.00
C HIS A 45 7.19 -3.37 7.95
N TRP A 46 7.45 -2.47 8.91
CA TRP A 46 6.45 -2.00 9.86
C TRP A 46 5.35 -1.14 9.20
N ASP A 47 5.60 -0.61 7.99
CA ASP A 47 4.60 0.14 7.21
C ASP A 47 3.32 -0.69 6.98
N GLN A 48 3.45 -2.01 6.85
CA GLN A 48 2.30 -2.90 6.67
C GLN A 48 1.37 -2.87 7.90
N VAL A 49 1.94 -2.88 9.10
CA VAL A 49 1.19 -2.82 10.36
C VAL A 49 0.52 -1.45 10.54
N ILE A 50 1.26 -0.37 10.22
CA ILE A 50 0.75 1.00 10.33
C ILE A 50 -0.36 1.26 9.31
N ASN A 51 -0.23 0.80 8.07
CA ASN A 51 -1.31 0.95 7.08
C ASN A 51 -2.52 0.05 7.40
N ALA A 52 -2.30 -1.16 7.95
CA ALA A 52 -3.38 -2.01 8.44
C ALA A 52 -4.18 -1.33 9.57
N TYR A 53 -3.52 -0.56 10.44
CA TYR A 53 -4.18 0.24 11.50
C TYR A 53 -5.24 1.18 10.92
N LEU A 54 -5.03 1.77 9.74
CA LEU A 54 -6.00 2.64 9.07
C LEU A 54 -7.16 1.86 8.44
N CYS A 55 -6.94 0.59 8.04
CA CYS A 55 -7.89 -0.19 7.28
C CYS A 55 -8.85 -1.01 8.14
N VAL A 56 -8.39 -1.56 9.30
CA VAL A 56 -9.24 -2.40 10.17
C VAL A 56 -10.43 -1.64 10.76
N PRO A 57 -11.63 -2.28 10.88
CA PRO A 57 -11.91 -3.71 10.73
C PRO A 57 -12.28 -4.14 9.31
N ARG A 58 -12.05 -3.31 8.29
CA ARG A 58 -12.39 -3.63 6.90
C ARG A 58 -11.38 -4.61 6.32
N ARG A 59 -11.83 -5.40 5.35
CA ARG A 59 -10.94 -6.34 4.66
C ARG A 59 -9.97 -5.58 3.76
N PHE A 60 -8.71 -5.98 3.80
CA PHE A 60 -7.66 -5.42 2.96
C PHE A 60 -6.70 -6.50 2.46
N THR A 61 -5.93 -6.16 1.47
CA THR A 61 -4.88 -6.98 0.86
C THR A 61 -3.66 -6.12 0.56
N TYR A 62 -2.49 -6.75 0.48
CA TYR A 62 -1.24 -6.13 0.07
C TYR A 62 -0.72 -6.75 -1.21
N LEU A 63 0.05 -5.97 -1.95
CA LEU A 63 0.95 -6.51 -2.96
C LEU A 63 2.32 -6.73 -2.32
N GLY A 64 2.76 -7.96 -2.20
CA GLY A 64 4.00 -8.32 -1.52
C GLY A 64 4.95 -9.13 -2.38
N GLN A 65 6.24 -8.80 -2.31
CA GLN A 65 7.27 -9.62 -2.94
C GLN A 65 7.42 -10.93 -2.16
N ILE A 66 7.31 -12.05 -2.86
CA ILE A 66 7.72 -13.36 -2.36
C ILE A 66 9.12 -13.63 -2.89
N ASP A 67 10.10 -13.53 -2.00
CA ASP A 67 11.42 -14.09 -2.24
C ASP A 67 11.39 -15.58 -1.96
N LYS A 68 12.18 -16.34 -2.68
CA LYS A 68 12.37 -17.76 -2.40
C LYS A 68 13.14 -17.91 -1.08
N TYR A 69 12.42 -17.93 0.04
CA TYR A 69 13.00 -18.37 1.30
C TYR A 69 12.82 -19.86 1.41
N SER A 70 13.90 -20.55 1.63
CA SER A 70 13.95 -21.99 1.91
C SER A 70 13.85 -22.23 3.42
N GLY A 71 13.40 -23.42 3.81
CA GLY A 71 13.34 -23.86 5.20
C GLY A 71 12.12 -23.40 5.98
N PHE A 72 12.15 -23.67 7.28
CA PHE A 72 11.03 -23.42 8.19
C PHE A 72 10.64 -21.94 8.32
N GLU A 73 11.62 -21.04 8.30
CA GLU A 73 11.36 -19.57 8.33
C GLU A 73 10.60 -19.11 7.08
N GLY A 74 10.97 -19.65 5.91
CA GLY A 74 10.28 -19.37 4.66
C GLY A 74 8.83 -19.87 4.67
N PHE A 75 8.61 -21.07 5.21
CA PHE A 75 7.27 -21.63 5.39
C PHE A 75 6.41 -20.76 6.31
N LEU A 76 6.91 -20.41 7.50
CA LEU A 76 6.19 -19.60 8.47
C LEU A 76 5.83 -18.23 7.89
N ARG A 77 6.77 -17.58 7.20
CA ARG A 77 6.52 -16.28 6.58
C ARG A 77 5.48 -16.37 5.46
N ASN A 78 5.57 -17.37 4.59
CA ASN A 78 4.59 -17.57 3.52
C ASN A 78 3.20 -17.89 4.08
N PHE A 79 3.13 -18.62 5.17
CA PHE A 79 1.89 -18.89 5.91
C PHE A 79 1.29 -17.60 6.50
N LEU A 80 2.11 -16.74 7.12
CA LEU A 80 1.67 -15.44 7.63
C LEU A 80 1.20 -14.52 6.49
N TYR A 81 1.89 -14.52 5.36
CA TYR A 81 1.47 -13.78 4.17
C TYR A 81 0.14 -14.27 3.61
N PHE A 82 -0.06 -15.59 3.59
CA PHE A 82 -1.33 -16.19 3.17
C PHE A 82 -2.49 -15.77 4.10
N ILE A 83 -2.30 -15.84 5.42
CA ILE A 83 -3.30 -15.40 6.41
C ILE A 83 -3.57 -13.90 6.29
N ALA A 84 -2.55 -13.08 6.10
CA ALA A 84 -2.67 -11.65 5.89
C ALA A 84 -3.32 -11.28 4.54
N GLY A 85 -3.53 -12.25 3.64
CA GLY A 85 -4.12 -12.03 2.34
C GLY A 85 -3.21 -11.29 1.36
N VAL A 86 -1.91 -11.48 1.47
CA VAL A 86 -0.91 -10.86 0.58
C VAL A 86 -1.02 -11.46 -0.83
N ILE A 87 -1.05 -10.60 -1.84
CA ILE A 87 -0.96 -10.98 -3.25
C ILE A 87 0.52 -11.10 -3.61
N PRO A 88 1.00 -12.30 -3.96
CA PRO A 88 2.40 -12.52 -4.27
C PRO A 88 2.81 -11.94 -5.62
N VAL A 89 3.98 -11.31 -5.67
CA VAL A 89 4.59 -10.83 -6.91
C VAL A 89 6.08 -11.13 -6.96
N HIS A 90 6.55 -11.65 -8.11
CA HIS A 90 7.98 -11.77 -8.42
C HIS A 90 8.40 -10.56 -9.25
N ARG A 91 9.31 -9.74 -8.73
CA ARG A 91 9.71 -8.44 -9.31
C ARG A 91 10.31 -8.56 -10.71
N TYR A 92 10.97 -9.66 -11.00
CA TYR A 92 11.69 -9.87 -12.25
C TYR A 92 10.88 -10.64 -13.32
N SER A 93 9.62 -10.99 -13.03
CA SER A 93 8.74 -11.70 -13.97
C SER A 93 7.58 -10.80 -14.38
N GLU A 94 7.56 -10.41 -15.65
CA GLU A 94 6.46 -9.62 -16.22
C GLU A 94 5.12 -10.35 -16.15
N GLU A 95 5.14 -11.67 -16.34
CA GLU A 95 3.94 -12.50 -16.20
C GLU A 95 3.42 -12.52 -14.75
N SER A 96 4.33 -12.62 -13.77
CA SER A 96 3.95 -12.50 -12.35
C SER A 96 3.36 -11.15 -12.01
N LYS A 97 3.92 -10.06 -12.57
CA LYS A 97 3.38 -8.70 -12.39
C LYS A 97 1.97 -8.58 -12.98
N LYS A 98 1.75 -9.09 -14.20
CA LYS A 98 0.42 -9.10 -14.84
C LYS A 98 -0.60 -9.88 -14.00
N ARG A 99 -0.25 -11.08 -13.53
CA ARG A 99 -1.10 -11.91 -12.65
C ARG A 99 -1.41 -11.19 -11.33
N ALA A 100 -0.43 -10.52 -10.74
CA ALA A 100 -0.61 -9.78 -9.50
C ALA A 100 -1.57 -8.59 -9.69
N ILE A 101 -1.43 -7.82 -10.77
CA ILE A 101 -2.37 -6.73 -11.13
C ILE A 101 -3.79 -7.28 -11.26
N LYS A 102 -3.99 -8.36 -12.01
CA LYS A 102 -5.30 -9.01 -12.17
C LYS A 102 -5.91 -9.39 -10.82
N LYS A 103 -5.15 -10.00 -9.92
CA LYS A 103 -5.61 -10.34 -8.57
C LYS A 103 -5.95 -9.10 -7.74
N CYS A 104 -5.18 -8.00 -7.86
CA CYS A 104 -5.51 -6.74 -7.19
C CYS A 104 -6.86 -6.19 -7.66
N VAL A 105 -7.09 -6.18 -8.97
CA VAL A 105 -8.37 -5.78 -9.58
C VAL A 105 -9.54 -6.65 -9.08
N GLU A 106 -9.37 -7.96 -9.07
CA GLU A 106 -10.39 -8.90 -8.55
C GLU A 106 -10.73 -8.64 -7.08
N ARG A 107 -9.72 -8.34 -6.25
CA ARG A 107 -9.92 -8.03 -4.82
C ARG A 107 -10.65 -6.70 -4.63
N LEU A 108 -10.29 -5.68 -5.39
CA LEU A 108 -10.97 -4.38 -5.37
C LEU A 108 -12.43 -4.51 -5.82
N LYS A 109 -12.72 -5.27 -6.88
CA LYS A 109 -14.09 -5.56 -7.32
C LYS A 109 -14.94 -6.29 -6.27
N LYS A 110 -14.32 -7.03 -5.35
CA LYS A 110 -14.97 -7.67 -4.19
C LYS A 110 -15.15 -6.72 -2.99
N GLY A 111 -14.81 -5.43 -3.14
CA GLY A 111 -14.94 -4.43 -2.10
C GLY A 111 -13.82 -4.43 -1.06
N ASP A 112 -12.71 -5.12 -1.30
CA ASP A 112 -11.56 -5.08 -0.41
C ASP A 112 -10.77 -3.78 -0.61
N ILE A 113 -10.03 -3.34 0.41
CA ILE A 113 -9.04 -2.27 0.32
C ILE A 113 -7.74 -2.89 -0.20
N LEU A 114 -7.07 -2.19 -1.12
CA LEU A 114 -5.73 -2.57 -1.59
C LEU A 114 -4.70 -1.60 -1.00
N ILE A 115 -3.72 -2.13 -0.26
CA ILE A 115 -2.58 -1.36 0.22
C ILE A 115 -1.42 -1.57 -0.74
N MET A 116 -0.91 -0.48 -1.30
CA MET A 116 0.22 -0.46 -2.24
C MET A 116 1.27 0.57 -1.84
N TYR A 117 2.50 0.24 -2.17
CA TYR A 117 3.64 1.15 -2.08
C TYR A 117 4.12 1.43 -3.50
N PRO A 118 3.82 2.62 -4.07
CA PRO A 118 4.14 2.90 -5.47
C PRO A 118 5.63 2.78 -5.79
N GLU A 119 6.51 3.08 -4.85
CA GLU A 119 7.96 2.91 -4.97
C GLU A 119 8.37 1.47 -5.33
N GLY A 120 7.56 0.48 -4.93
CA GLY A 120 7.78 -0.95 -5.20
C GLY A 120 8.99 -1.55 -4.49
N THR A 121 9.69 -0.80 -3.66
CA THR A 121 10.78 -1.25 -2.79
C THR A 121 10.85 -0.36 -1.56
N ARG A 122 11.40 -0.88 -0.46
CA ARG A 122 11.64 -0.09 0.74
C ARG A 122 12.79 0.88 0.53
N SER A 123 12.63 2.09 1.01
CA SER A 123 13.67 3.11 1.05
C SER A 123 14.83 2.64 1.96
N LYS A 124 16.07 2.82 1.50
CA LYS A 124 17.28 2.52 2.27
C LYS A 124 17.86 3.75 2.98
N ASP A 125 17.44 4.94 2.55
CA ASP A 125 17.94 6.24 3.01
C ASP A 125 16.88 7.08 3.73
N GLY A 126 15.68 6.51 3.93
CA GLY A 126 14.55 7.20 4.57
C GLY A 126 13.86 8.24 3.68
N LYS A 127 14.26 8.38 2.41
CA LYS A 127 13.63 9.32 1.46
C LYS A 127 12.53 8.63 0.66
N ILE A 128 11.63 9.43 0.10
CA ILE A 128 10.58 8.97 -0.83
C ILE A 128 11.16 9.00 -2.24
N HIS A 129 11.14 7.85 -2.91
CA HIS A 129 11.65 7.67 -4.26
C HIS A 129 10.54 7.76 -5.31
N GLU A 130 10.90 7.59 -6.59
CA GLU A 130 9.94 7.58 -7.68
C GLU A 130 9.00 6.37 -7.63
N GLY A 131 7.77 6.58 -8.10
CA GLY A 131 6.75 5.54 -8.15
C GLY A 131 6.77 4.75 -9.45
N LYS A 132 6.33 3.48 -9.38
CA LYS A 132 6.10 2.60 -10.51
C LYS A 132 4.64 2.64 -10.94
N THR A 133 4.39 2.49 -12.23
CA THR A 133 3.06 2.64 -12.85
C THR A 133 2.04 1.55 -12.53
N GLY A 134 2.38 0.56 -11.70
CA GLY A 134 1.46 -0.53 -11.33
C GLY A 134 0.17 -0.05 -10.69
N ILE A 135 0.24 0.99 -9.83
CA ILE A 135 -0.94 1.57 -9.17
C ILE A 135 -1.86 2.26 -10.19
N ALA A 136 -1.31 2.98 -11.16
CA ALA A 136 -2.06 3.63 -12.21
C ALA A 136 -2.80 2.63 -13.11
N LYS A 137 -2.16 1.51 -13.45
CA LYS A 137 -2.79 0.42 -14.23
C LYS A 137 -4.00 -0.16 -13.50
N ILE A 138 -3.89 -0.40 -12.18
CA ILE A 138 -5.00 -0.89 -11.37
C ILE A 138 -6.12 0.15 -11.28
N TYR A 139 -5.76 1.43 -11.14
CA TYR A 139 -6.74 2.52 -11.14
C TYR A 139 -7.51 2.59 -12.47
N LEU A 140 -6.83 2.55 -13.61
CA LEU A 140 -7.47 2.61 -14.94
C LEU A 140 -8.40 1.43 -15.20
N GLU A 141 -8.13 0.25 -14.62
CA GLU A 141 -9.02 -0.90 -14.73
C GLU A 141 -10.23 -0.85 -13.79
N THR A 142 -10.11 -0.18 -12.65
CA THR A 142 -11.13 -0.26 -11.58
C THR A 142 -11.90 1.02 -11.37
N GLY A 143 -11.28 2.19 -11.57
CA GLY A 143 -11.81 3.50 -11.18
C GLY A 143 -11.92 3.69 -9.67
N VAL A 144 -11.36 2.78 -8.86
CA VAL A 144 -11.41 2.86 -7.40
C VAL A 144 -10.50 4.00 -6.92
N PRO A 145 -11.00 4.93 -6.07
CA PRO A 145 -10.23 6.10 -5.65
C PRO A 145 -8.94 5.72 -4.93
N ILE A 146 -7.90 6.56 -5.10
CA ILE A 146 -6.59 6.36 -4.49
C ILE A 146 -6.47 7.28 -3.28
N LEU A 147 -6.23 6.69 -2.11
CA LEU A 147 -6.01 7.42 -0.85
C LEU A 147 -4.51 7.57 -0.62
N PRO A 148 -3.92 8.76 -0.82
CA PRO A 148 -2.52 8.99 -0.53
C PRO A 148 -2.31 9.09 0.99
N VAL A 149 -1.25 8.43 1.47
CA VAL A 149 -0.90 8.40 2.89
C VAL A 149 0.61 8.60 3.02
N ALA A 150 1.01 9.50 3.91
CA ALA A 150 2.40 9.65 4.30
C ALA A 150 2.62 9.10 5.71
N ILE A 151 3.72 8.37 5.89
CA ILE A 151 4.14 7.80 7.17
C ILE A 151 5.57 8.24 7.45
N LYS A 152 5.80 8.87 8.61
CA LYS A 152 7.12 9.32 9.09
C LYS A 152 7.43 8.66 10.42
N GLY A 153 8.70 8.30 10.64
CA GLY A 153 9.16 7.61 11.85
C GLY A 153 9.31 6.09 11.72
N ASN A 154 8.74 5.47 10.69
CA ASN A 154 8.86 4.02 10.49
C ASN A 154 10.28 3.58 10.09
N PHE A 155 11.04 4.45 9.42
CA PHE A 155 12.44 4.19 9.10
C PHE A 155 13.28 4.03 10.39
N GLU A 156 13.04 4.87 11.38
CA GLU A 156 13.73 4.83 12.68
C GLU A 156 13.27 3.66 13.55
N ILE A 157 11.99 3.27 13.42
CA ILE A 157 11.41 2.12 14.15
C ILE A 157 12.04 0.81 13.68
N MET A 158 12.07 0.58 12.36
CA MET A 158 12.54 -0.69 11.81
C MET A 158 13.15 -0.49 10.41
N PRO A 159 14.40 0.01 10.31
CA PRO A 159 15.07 0.17 9.02
C PRO A 159 15.29 -1.16 8.31
N VAL A 160 15.58 -1.09 7.02
CA VAL A 160 15.89 -2.28 6.20
C VAL A 160 17.04 -3.07 6.84
N GLY A 161 16.86 -4.40 6.97
CA GLY A 161 17.84 -5.30 7.58
C GLY A 161 17.63 -5.56 9.08
N LYS A 162 16.68 -4.88 9.73
CA LYS A 162 16.29 -5.21 11.11
C LYS A 162 15.07 -6.14 11.14
N SER A 163 15.08 -7.07 12.10
CA SER A 163 14.03 -8.09 12.25
C SER A 163 12.93 -7.69 13.24
N PHE A 164 13.21 -6.77 14.17
CA PHE A 164 12.26 -6.33 15.18
C PHE A 164 12.13 -4.81 15.23
N PRO A 165 10.91 -4.30 15.43
CA PRO A 165 10.67 -2.87 15.58
C PRO A 165 11.11 -2.38 16.96
N LYS A 166 11.66 -1.17 17.03
CA LYS A 166 11.89 -0.48 18.31
C LYS A 166 10.56 -0.03 18.89
N PHE A 167 10.40 -0.15 20.20
CA PHE A 167 9.21 0.34 20.92
C PHE A 167 9.38 1.85 21.20
N LYS A 168 8.97 2.67 20.22
CA LYS A 168 9.04 4.15 20.29
C LYS A 168 7.78 4.75 19.69
N LYS A 169 7.15 5.64 20.43
CA LYS A 169 5.95 6.38 20.01
C LYS A 169 6.32 7.62 19.18
N ILE A 170 6.82 7.40 17.95
CA ILE A 170 7.31 8.47 17.07
C ILE A 170 6.63 8.49 15.70
N VAL A 171 5.84 7.46 15.37
CA VAL A 171 5.20 7.36 14.06
C VAL A 171 4.13 8.41 13.91
N LYS A 172 4.22 9.20 12.85
CA LYS A 172 3.21 10.16 12.44
C LYS A 172 2.63 9.74 11.11
N ILE A 173 1.33 9.93 10.95
CA ILE A 173 0.57 9.56 9.76
C ILE A 173 -0.19 10.78 9.28
N ASN A 174 -0.13 11.05 7.97
CA ASN A 174 -0.94 12.08 7.31
C ASN A 174 -1.73 11.42 6.19
N VAL A 175 -3.06 11.45 6.27
CA VAL A 175 -3.99 10.86 5.30
C VAL A 175 -4.54 11.98 4.44
N GLY A 176 -4.19 11.98 3.15
CA GLY A 176 -4.64 12.97 2.19
C GLY A 176 -6.07 12.73 1.72
N LYS A 177 -6.58 13.65 0.91
CA LYS A 177 -7.89 13.49 0.26
C LYS A 177 -7.81 12.43 -0.84
N PRO A 178 -8.86 11.63 -1.05
CA PRO A 178 -8.89 10.67 -2.15
C PRO A 178 -8.66 11.33 -3.50
N LEU A 179 -7.80 10.73 -4.32
CA LEU A 179 -7.49 11.17 -5.67
C LEU A 179 -8.33 10.38 -6.68
N GLU A 180 -8.92 11.09 -7.61
CA GLU A 180 -9.63 10.56 -8.77
C GLU A 180 -9.14 11.24 -10.04
N PHE A 181 -8.86 10.45 -11.08
CA PHE A 181 -8.34 10.88 -12.37
C PHE A 181 -9.38 10.56 -13.46
N LYS A 182 -10.55 11.20 -13.38
CA LYS A 182 -11.74 10.86 -14.23
C LYS A 182 -11.45 10.98 -15.72
N LYS A 183 -10.75 12.05 -16.15
CA LYS A 183 -10.37 12.26 -17.54
C LYS A 183 -9.41 11.17 -18.03
N GLU A 184 -8.37 10.89 -17.26
CA GLU A 184 -7.39 9.84 -17.55
C GLU A 184 -8.03 8.44 -17.57
N LEU A 185 -9.01 8.20 -16.70
CA LEU A 185 -9.76 6.95 -16.64
C LEU A 185 -10.59 6.73 -17.90
N GLU A 186 -11.29 7.76 -18.37
CA GLU A 186 -12.10 7.72 -19.58
C GLU A 186 -11.23 7.46 -20.82
N ILE A 187 -10.14 8.21 -20.98
CA ILE A 187 -9.21 8.05 -22.11
C ILE A 187 -8.51 6.68 -22.01
N GLY A 188 -7.96 6.34 -20.85
CA GLY A 188 -7.15 5.15 -20.67
C GLY A 188 -7.90 3.83 -20.87
N ARG A 189 -9.21 3.80 -20.60
CA ARG A 189 -10.04 2.61 -20.87
C ARG A 189 -10.21 2.27 -22.35
N ASN A 190 -10.09 3.27 -23.22
CA ASN A 190 -10.21 3.11 -24.66
C ASN A 190 -8.87 2.83 -25.35
N LEU A 191 -7.77 2.86 -24.59
CA LEU A 191 -6.41 2.65 -25.12
C LEU A 191 -5.92 1.22 -24.86
N GLY A 192 -5.13 0.70 -25.81
CA GLY A 192 -4.41 -0.54 -25.62
C GLY A 192 -3.32 -0.40 -24.54
N PRO A 193 -3.15 -1.37 -23.60
CA PRO A 193 -2.17 -1.26 -22.49
C PRO A 193 -0.70 -1.11 -22.94
N GLN A 194 -0.41 -1.35 -24.22
CA GLN A 194 0.93 -1.24 -24.81
C GLN A 194 1.15 0.09 -25.53
N SER A 195 0.07 0.88 -25.77
CA SER A 195 0.19 2.14 -26.50
C SER A 195 1.09 3.13 -25.73
N PRO A 196 1.85 3.99 -26.45
CA PRO A 196 2.64 5.05 -25.83
C PRO A 196 1.79 5.97 -24.95
N GLU A 197 0.61 6.35 -25.43
CA GLU A 197 -0.33 7.23 -24.73
C GLU A 197 -0.83 6.62 -23.41
N TYR A 198 -1.16 5.31 -23.38
CA TYR A 198 -1.52 4.63 -22.13
C TYR A 198 -0.37 4.66 -21.12
N LYS A 199 0.87 4.45 -21.58
CA LYS A 199 2.05 4.51 -20.71
C LYS A 199 2.26 5.89 -20.12
N GLU A 200 2.07 6.94 -20.94
CA GLU A 200 2.17 8.34 -20.51
C GLU A 200 1.11 8.68 -19.46
N ILE A 201 -0.16 8.27 -19.69
CA ILE A 201 -1.23 8.43 -18.70
C ILE A 201 -0.88 7.75 -17.39
N CYS A 202 -0.36 6.51 -17.43
CA CYS A 202 0.06 5.81 -16.22
C CYS A 202 1.20 6.53 -15.48
N GLN A 203 2.16 7.11 -16.21
CA GLN A 203 3.26 7.90 -15.62
C GLN A 203 2.72 9.15 -14.94
N ARG A 204 1.87 9.92 -15.60
CA ARG A 204 1.25 11.14 -15.08
C ARG A 204 0.43 10.89 -13.81
N ILE A 205 -0.42 9.86 -13.81
CA ILE A 205 -1.18 9.44 -12.62
C ILE A 205 -0.23 9.10 -11.47
N THR A 206 0.79 8.28 -11.75
CA THR A 206 1.76 7.86 -10.72
C THR A 206 2.53 9.04 -10.14
N GLN A 207 2.98 9.96 -11.00
CA GLN A 207 3.69 11.17 -10.58
C GLN A 207 2.82 12.01 -9.63
N ARG A 208 1.56 12.27 -9.99
CA ARG A 208 0.63 13.03 -9.14
C ARG A 208 0.39 12.37 -7.78
N ILE A 209 0.29 11.04 -7.74
CA ILE A 209 0.19 10.29 -6.47
C ILE A 209 1.44 10.51 -5.62
N MET A 210 2.64 10.40 -6.21
CA MET A 210 3.91 10.56 -5.49
C MET A 210 4.14 12.00 -5.02
N GLU A 211 3.73 13.00 -5.81
CA GLU A 211 3.76 14.40 -5.42
C GLU A 211 2.89 14.64 -4.18
N GLU A 212 1.68 14.09 -4.17
CA GLU A 212 0.78 14.23 -3.01
C GLU A 212 1.33 13.52 -1.76
N ILE A 213 1.89 12.31 -1.91
CA ILE A 213 2.54 11.62 -0.77
C ILE A 213 3.72 12.43 -0.23
N LYS A 214 4.55 13.02 -1.09
CA LYS A 214 5.69 13.88 -0.68
C LYS A 214 5.20 15.11 0.08
N LYS A 215 4.19 15.81 -0.44
CA LYS A 215 3.57 16.96 0.23
C LYS A 215 3.06 16.60 1.61
N LEU A 216 2.28 15.52 1.73
CA LEU A 216 1.76 15.03 3.01
C LEU A 216 2.89 14.66 4.00
N PHE A 217 4.03 14.17 3.49
CA PHE A 217 5.19 13.80 4.29
C PHE A 217 5.93 15.03 4.83
N GLU A 218 6.02 16.11 4.05
CA GLU A 218 6.62 17.38 4.45
C GLU A 218 5.81 18.07 5.56
N GLU A 219 4.49 17.88 5.60
CA GLU A 219 3.58 18.42 6.61
C GLU A 219 3.66 17.68 7.99
N LEU A 220 4.44 16.60 8.11
CA LEU A 220 4.70 15.80 9.32
C LEU A 220 5.98 16.19 10.04
#